data_359337163f01928d90c04aaef54cabb0
#
_entry.id   359337163f01928d90c04aaef54cabb0
#
_cell.length_a   1.000
_cell.length_b   1.000
_cell.length_c   1.000
_cell.angle_alpha   90.00
_cell.angle_beta   90.00
_cell.angle_gamma   90.00
#
_symmetry.space_group_name_H-M   'P 1'
#
loop_
_entity.id
_entity.type
_entity.pdbx_description
1 polymer ?
#
loop_
_entity_poly.entity_id
_entity_poly.type
_entity_poly.pdbx_seq_one_letter_code
_entity_poly.pdbx_strand_id
1 'polypeptide(L)'
;MQMTGMANEFNQKVVCVLGMHRSGTSALTRMVNLIGVYLGPQSSLAVEPAHDNEKGHWEHKEIVLINEAILKRYGGSWHEPPILPGGWETSPALNDLRNDARKLLEDQFANVALWGWKDPRTCLTLPFWQHLVSNIYYILCFRNPVDVSRSLEHRDSLPSETSFRIWLSYVTSALKNTEGKPRLIVFYEDMIEDPDAALDCLADFMDQADRARSPEVRDSLKEFIKKDLQHHSSPLPNADFTSTSERSAKALYLAQRISADLSVGRINEQLNDAFERLTGDRDGASSETNLKSLSKQLLERDDIVARLSAQLEEQARLSASDAETAAANIRALSEQLLQTEKQLSAIKGTIGFQLLKRCWRIKDVLIPPPR
;
A
#
# COMPACT_ATOMS: atom_id res chain seq x y z
N MET A 1 11.32 39.26 13.43
CA MET A 1 12.61 38.58 13.60
C MET A 1 12.48 37.24 12.87
N GLN A 2 12.94 37.21 11.64
CA GLN A 2 12.87 36.04 10.77
C GLN A 2 13.91 35.05 11.30
N MET A 3 13.44 33.94 11.83
CA MET A 3 14.31 32.79 12.07
C MET A 3 14.47 32.06 10.72
N THR A 4 15.52 32.41 10.02
CA THR A 4 16.08 31.59 8.96
C THR A 4 16.64 30.33 9.60
N GLY A 5 15.81 29.28 9.65
CA GLY A 5 16.27 27.92 9.98
C GLY A 5 17.27 27.51 8.93
N MET A 6 18.49 27.20 9.34
CA MET A 6 19.49 26.55 8.52
C MET A 6 18.90 25.21 8.04
N ALA A 7 18.39 25.19 6.82
CA ALA A 7 18.21 23.95 6.08
C ALA A 7 19.63 23.43 5.84
N ASN A 8 20.03 22.46 6.63
CA ASN A 8 21.21 21.66 6.37
C ASN A 8 20.87 20.86 5.11
N GLU A 9 21.27 21.38 3.92
CA GLU A 9 21.21 20.72 2.63
C GLU A 9 22.24 19.57 2.58
N PHE A 10 22.18 18.67 3.55
CA PHE A 10 22.71 17.35 3.31
C PHE A 10 21.76 16.70 2.31
N ASN A 11 22.31 16.28 1.18
CA ASN A 11 21.60 15.56 0.12
C ASN A 11 21.21 14.16 0.65
N GLN A 12 20.37 14.14 1.70
CA GLN A 12 19.89 12.91 2.32
C GLN A 12 19.02 12.16 1.33
N LYS A 13 19.31 10.88 1.16
CA LYS A 13 18.42 9.96 0.45
C LYS A 13 17.59 9.22 1.50
N VAL A 14 16.27 9.34 1.39
CA VAL A 14 15.34 8.76 2.36
C VAL A 14 14.56 7.64 1.70
N VAL A 15 14.47 6.49 2.35
CA VAL A 15 13.76 5.30 1.84
C VAL A 15 12.51 5.07 2.67
N CYS A 16 11.35 5.06 2.03
CA CYS A 16 10.08 4.71 2.66
C CYS A 16 9.57 3.39 2.10
N VAL A 17 9.56 2.35 2.94
CA VAL A 17 8.99 1.04 2.56
C VAL A 17 7.50 1.03 2.89
N LEU A 18 6.69 0.87 1.85
CA LEU A 18 5.23 0.85 1.88
C LEU A 18 4.71 -0.55 1.57
N GLY A 19 3.54 -0.86 2.05
CA GLY A 19 2.85 -2.12 1.78
C GLY A 19 1.89 -2.45 2.91
N MET A 20 0.86 -3.24 2.60
CA MET A 20 -0.10 -3.70 3.60
C MET A 20 0.56 -4.62 4.63
N HIS A 21 0.02 -4.67 5.83
CA HIS A 21 0.37 -5.70 6.82
C HIS A 21 0.34 -7.10 6.17
N ARG A 22 1.27 -7.97 6.55
CA ARG A 22 1.41 -9.34 6.02
C ARG A 22 1.84 -9.45 4.54
N SER A 23 2.27 -8.35 3.93
CA SER A 23 2.78 -8.34 2.54
C SER A 23 4.29 -8.60 2.42
N GLY A 24 4.99 -8.96 3.52
CA GLY A 24 6.43 -9.20 3.48
C GLY A 24 7.28 -7.94 3.65
N THR A 25 6.68 -6.82 4.05
CA THR A 25 7.39 -5.55 4.26
C THR A 25 8.55 -5.66 5.25
N SER A 26 8.48 -6.52 6.27
CA SER A 26 9.58 -6.73 7.23
C SER A 26 10.80 -7.39 6.57
N ALA A 27 10.60 -8.38 5.70
CA ALA A 27 11.69 -9.01 4.95
C ALA A 27 12.34 -8.00 4.01
N LEU A 28 11.54 -7.25 3.26
CA LEU A 28 12.01 -6.18 2.38
C LEU A 28 12.79 -5.11 3.16
N THR A 29 12.30 -4.70 4.34
CA THR A 29 12.99 -3.72 5.20
C THR A 29 14.34 -4.23 5.67
N ARG A 30 14.44 -5.51 6.01
CA ARG A 30 15.73 -6.10 6.35
C ARG A 30 16.69 -6.09 5.16
N MET A 31 16.21 -6.37 3.94
CA MET A 31 17.04 -6.32 2.74
C MET A 31 17.60 -4.90 2.50
N VAL A 32 16.76 -3.86 2.58
CA VAL A 32 17.25 -2.48 2.43
C VAL A 32 18.19 -2.06 3.57
N ASN A 33 17.99 -2.57 4.77
CA ASN A 33 18.91 -2.36 5.88
C ASN A 33 20.28 -3.02 5.66
N LEU A 34 20.32 -4.24 5.10
CA LEU A 34 21.57 -4.93 4.76
C LEU A 34 22.43 -4.13 3.77
N ILE A 35 21.80 -3.47 2.81
CA ILE A 35 22.50 -2.61 1.84
C ILE A 35 22.70 -1.16 2.31
N GLY A 36 22.49 -0.90 3.62
CA GLY A 36 22.98 0.31 4.28
C GLY A 36 21.97 1.36 4.62
N VAL A 37 20.68 1.12 4.40
CA VAL A 37 19.64 2.03 4.88
C VAL A 37 19.58 1.98 6.40
N TYR A 38 19.87 3.10 7.05
CA TYR A 38 19.75 3.24 8.50
C TYR A 38 18.28 3.39 8.88
N LEU A 39 17.80 2.56 9.81
CA LEU A 39 16.39 2.53 10.23
C LEU A 39 16.14 3.20 11.59
N GLY A 40 17.17 3.75 12.20
CA GLY A 40 17.16 4.29 13.57
C GLY A 40 17.98 3.45 14.54
N PRO A 41 18.14 3.90 15.80
CA PRO A 41 18.82 3.13 16.83
C PRO A 41 18.12 1.79 17.07
N GLN A 42 18.90 0.73 17.34
CA GLN A 42 18.34 -0.61 17.55
C GLN A 42 17.29 -0.65 18.68
N SER A 43 17.47 0.15 19.73
CA SER A 43 16.51 0.28 20.83
C SER A 43 15.15 0.85 20.41
N SER A 44 15.14 1.66 19.34
CA SER A 44 13.92 2.24 18.76
C SER A 44 13.22 1.31 17.76
N LEU A 45 13.84 0.22 17.38
CA LEU A 45 13.28 -0.71 16.40
C LEU A 45 12.54 -1.87 17.06
N ALA A 46 11.46 -2.32 16.44
CA ALA A 46 10.76 -3.54 16.80
C ALA A 46 11.41 -4.74 16.06
N VAL A 47 12.62 -5.10 16.47
CA VAL A 47 13.41 -6.17 15.84
C VAL A 47 13.36 -7.50 16.61
N GLU A 48 12.84 -7.48 17.83
CA GLU A 48 12.68 -8.68 18.64
C GLU A 48 11.66 -9.63 17.98
N PRO A 49 11.88 -10.95 18.10
CA PRO A 49 10.90 -11.93 17.66
C PRO A 49 9.52 -11.67 18.30
N ALA A 50 8.51 -11.59 17.48
CA ALA A 50 7.12 -11.44 17.91
C ALA A 50 6.35 -12.73 17.59
N HIS A 51 5.26 -12.99 18.33
CA HIS A 51 4.43 -14.18 18.11
C HIS A 51 3.95 -14.33 16.65
N ASP A 52 3.72 -13.19 15.98
CA ASP A 52 3.25 -13.14 14.60
C ASP A 52 4.38 -12.92 13.57
N ASN A 53 5.62 -12.68 14.03
CA ASN A 53 6.79 -12.45 13.18
C ASN A 53 8.08 -12.81 13.91
N GLU A 54 8.56 -14.04 13.73
CA GLU A 54 9.77 -14.57 14.39
C GLU A 54 11.05 -13.78 14.08
N LYS A 55 11.06 -12.98 13.00
CA LYS A 55 12.22 -12.19 12.55
C LYS A 55 12.10 -10.70 12.85
N GLY A 56 11.10 -10.32 13.67
CA GLY A 56 10.84 -8.95 14.04
C GLY A 56 10.15 -8.13 12.94
N HIS A 57 9.55 -7.04 13.35
CA HIS A 57 8.78 -6.19 12.45
C HIS A 57 9.64 -5.17 11.68
N TRP A 58 10.81 -4.82 12.19
CA TRP A 58 11.70 -3.79 11.62
C TRP A 58 11.03 -2.41 11.50
N GLU A 59 10.13 -2.10 12.42
CA GLU A 59 9.40 -0.84 12.51
C GLU A 59 10.02 0.07 13.56
N HIS A 60 10.09 1.37 13.26
CA HIS A 60 10.50 2.36 14.25
C HIS A 60 9.32 2.67 15.19
N LYS A 61 9.48 2.37 16.48
CA LYS A 61 8.41 2.43 17.48
C LYS A 61 7.71 3.79 17.54
N GLU A 62 8.47 4.88 17.50
CA GLU A 62 7.91 6.23 17.55
C GLU A 62 7.15 6.60 16.27
N ILE A 63 7.62 6.17 15.09
CA ILE A 63 6.89 6.35 13.83
C ILE A 63 5.56 5.59 13.87
N VAL A 64 5.55 4.38 14.39
CA VAL A 64 4.33 3.59 14.60
C VAL A 64 3.35 4.35 15.50
N LEU A 65 3.81 4.86 16.65
CA LEU A 65 2.97 5.62 17.57
C LEU A 65 2.38 6.88 16.94
N ILE A 66 3.16 7.62 16.14
CA ILE A 66 2.68 8.80 15.41
C ILE A 66 1.61 8.40 14.39
N ASN A 67 1.85 7.36 13.58
CA ASN A 67 0.89 6.89 12.61
C ASN A 67 -0.42 6.41 13.25
N GLU A 68 -0.34 5.65 14.35
CA GLU A 68 -1.51 5.24 15.11
C GLU A 68 -2.29 6.43 15.68
N ALA A 69 -1.57 7.43 16.23
CA ALA A 69 -2.19 8.64 16.75
C ALA A 69 -2.90 9.45 15.66
N ILE A 70 -2.33 9.52 14.46
CA ILE A 70 -2.99 10.13 13.29
C ILE A 70 -4.29 9.41 12.97
N LEU A 71 -4.24 8.09 12.76
CA LEU A 71 -5.43 7.30 12.42
C LEU A 71 -6.52 7.44 13.49
N LYS A 72 -6.14 7.34 14.78
CA LYS A 72 -7.05 7.47 15.90
C LYS A 72 -7.69 8.86 15.97
N ARG A 73 -6.96 9.94 15.63
CA ARG A 73 -7.48 11.31 15.63
C ARG A 73 -8.59 11.53 14.63
N TYR A 74 -8.59 10.75 13.56
CA TYR A 74 -9.65 10.70 12.55
C TYR A 74 -10.63 9.53 12.72
N GLY A 75 -10.70 8.94 13.92
CA GLY A 75 -11.71 7.96 14.30
C GLY A 75 -11.47 6.55 13.76
N GLY A 76 -10.24 6.23 13.33
CA GLY A 76 -9.92 4.92 12.76
C GLY A 76 -8.73 4.24 13.41
N SER A 77 -8.32 3.15 12.79
CA SER A 77 -7.20 2.29 13.18
C SER A 77 -6.56 1.66 11.94
N TRP A 78 -5.55 0.81 12.14
CA TRP A 78 -4.90 0.11 11.04
C TRP A 78 -5.84 -0.87 10.30
N HIS A 79 -6.80 -1.49 11.00
CA HIS A 79 -7.77 -2.45 10.44
C HIS A 79 -9.13 -1.83 10.13
N GLU A 80 -9.35 -0.61 10.59
CA GLU A 80 -10.48 0.25 10.24
C GLU A 80 -9.95 1.61 9.77
N PRO A 81 -9.37 1.68 8.56
CA PRO A 81 -8.80 2.93 8.06
C PRO A 81 -9.84 4.04 8.03
N PRO A 82 -9.55 5.21 8.63
CA PRO A 82 -10.48 6.33 8.60
C PRO A 82 -10.53 6.94 7.20
N ILE A 83 -11.65 7.60 6.91
CA ILE A 83 -11.73 8.49 5.76
C ILE A 83 -11.05 9.79 6.14
N LEU A 84 -9.92 10.07 5.52
CA LEU A 84 -9.14 11.28 5.77
C LEU A 84 -9.66 12.42 4.90
N PRO A 85 -10.08 13.56 5.48
CA PRO A 85 -10.61 14.71 4.72
C PRO A 85 -9.52 15.37 3.87
N GLY A 86 -9.90 16.08 2.80
CA GLY A 86 -8.92 16.80 1.98
C GLY A 86 -8.10 17.80 2.83
N GLY A 87 -6.76 17.80 2.67
CA GLY A 87 -5.85 18.69 3.43
C GLY A 87 -5.64 18.29 4.89
N TRP A 88 -6.07 17.10 5.29
CA TRP A 88 -5.91 16.59 6.65
C TRP A 88 -4.45 16.60 7.12
N GLU A 89 -3.53 16.35 6.22
CA GLU A 89 -2.09 16.26 6.48
C GLU A 89 -1.49 17.58 6.97
N THR A 90 -2.12 18.70 6.67
CA THR A 90 -1.72 20.04 7.15
C THR A 90 -2.60 20.57 8.27
N SER A 91 -3.61 19.83 8.71
CA SER A 91 -4.57 20.25 9.74
C SER A 91 -3.86 20.70 11.04
N PRO A 92 -4.28 21.84 11.64
CA PRO A 92 -3.79 22.24 12.97
C PRO A 92 -3.99 21.18 14.05
N ALA A 93 -4.98 20.31 13.89
CA ALA A 93 -5.23 19.19 14.78
C ALA A 93 -4.04 18.21 14.90
N LEU A 94 -3.09 18.22 13.97
CA LEU A 94 -1.90 17.38 13.98
C LEU A 94 -0.61 18.15 14.38
N ASN A 95 -0.69 19.38 14.90
CA ASN A 95 0.51 20.18 15.19
C ASN A 95 1.42 19.53 16.23
N ASP A 96 0.87 18.93 17.26
CA ASP A 96 1.60 18.16 18.28
C ASP A 96 2.36 16.99 17.62
N LEU A 97 1.70 16.18 16.84
CA LEU A 97 2.32 15.04 16.16
C LEU A 97 3.38 15.47 15.13
N ARG A 98 3.19 16.63 14.48
CA ARG A 98 4.23 17.20 13.61
C ARG A 98 5.46 17.65 14.39
N ASN A 99 5.28 18.21 15.58
CA ASN A 99 6.41 18.59 16.44
C ASN A 99 7.15 17.35 16.94
N ASP A 100 6.43 16.31 17.37
CA ASP A 100 7.03 15.04 17.78
C ASP A 100 7.80 14.38 16.64
N ALA A 101 7.21 14.36 15.44
CA ALA A 101 7.87 13.82 14.23
C ALA A 101 9.13 14.63 13.86
N ARG A 102 9.09 15.96 13.89
CA ARG A 102 10.28 16.79 13.63
C ARG A 102 11.39 16.51 14.64
N LYS A 103 11.05 16.47 15.93
CA LYS A 103 12.01 16.16 16.97
C LYS A 103 12.64 14.79 16.77
N LEU A 104 11.84 13.76 16.47
CA LEU A 104 12.31 12.43 16.15
C LEU A 104 13.32 12.45 14.98
N LEU A 105 12.97 13.15 13.89
CA LEU A 105 13.81 13.24 12.68
C LEU A 105 15.12 13.97 12.98
N GLU A 106 15.08 15.06 13.75
CA GLU A 106 16.26 15.83 14.17
C GLU A 106 17.16 15.01 15.09
N ASP A 107 16.60 14.34 16.08
CA ASP A 107 17.37 13.59 17.09
C ASP A 107 18.04 12.34 16.52
N GLN A 108 17.38 11.64 15.57
CA GLN A 108 17.82 10.30 15.17
C GLN A 108 18.33 10.21 13.72
N PHE A 109 17.96 11.14 12.83
CA PHE A 109 18.23 11.02 11.40
C PHE A 109 18.95 12.22 10.78
N ALA A 110 19.09 13.36 11.47
CA ALA A 110 19.62 14.59 10.89
C ALA A 110 21.00 14.46 10.22
N ASN A 111 21.88 13.59 10.75
CA ASN A 111 23.25 13.40 10.28
C ASN A 111 23.45 12.11 9.49
N VAL A 112 22.39 11.51 8.96
CA VAL A 112 22.44 10.23 8.25
C VAL A 112 22.19 10.44 6.77
N ALA A 113 23.15 10.14 5.91
CA ALA A 113 23.05 10.36 4.48
C ALA A 113 22.02 9.44 3.79
N LEU A 114 21.89 8.20 4.27
CA LEU A 114 20.95 7.21 3.76
C LEU A 114 20.19 6.58 4.91
N TRP A 115 18.92 6.91 5.05
CA TRP A 115 18.06 6.39 6.09
C TRP A 115 16.65 6.08 5.57
N GLY A 116 15.85 5.42 6.36
CA GLY A 116 14.50 5.11 5.96
C GLY A 116 13.66 4.55 7.09
N TRP A 117 12.42 4.28 6.77
CA TRP A 117 11.49 3.65 7.71
C TRP A 117 10.51 2.73 7.02
N LYS A 118 9.92 1.87 7.81
CA LYS A 118 8.78 1.04 7.43
C LYS A 118 7.77 1.03 8.55
N ASP A 119 6.56 1.36 8.21
CA ASP A 119 5.34 1.03 8.94
C ASP A 119 4.22 0.89 7.92
N PRO A 120 3.49 -0.21 7.88
CA PRO A 120 2.38 -0.38 6.94
C PRO A 120 1.37 0.76 6.98
N ARG A 121 1.09 1.34 8.15
CA ARG A 121 0.18 2.49 8.33
C ARG A 121 0.60 3.72 7.55
N THR A 122 1.90 3.84 7.25
CA THR A 122 2.42 4.93 6.40
C THR A 122 1.77 4.95 5.01
N CYS A 123 1.28 3.82 4.49
CA CYS A 123 0.49 3.83 3.26
C CYS A 123 -0.67 4.83 3.32
N LEU A 124 -1.33 4.93 4.46
CA LEU A 124 -2.47 5.80 4.72
C LEU A 124 -2.04 7.22 5.14
N THR A 125 -0.96 7.32 5.92
CA THR A 125 -0.49 8.56 6.54
C THR A 125 0.65 9.23 5.76
N LEU A 126 1.02 8.72 4.58
CA LEU A 126 2.16 9.18 3.80
C LEU A 126 2.17 10.69 3.52
N PRO A 127 1.05 11.36 3.18
CA PRO A 127 1.03 12.81 2.98
C PRO A 127 1.56 13.61 4.18
N PHE A 128 1.28 13.17 5.42
CA PHE A 128 1.84 13.81 6.62
C PHE A 128 3.38 13.78 6.63
N TRP A 129 3.99 12.64 6.32
CA TRP A 129 5.45 12.48 6.26
C TRP A 129 6.07 13.24 5.09
N GLN A 130 5.39 13.33 3.95
CA GLN A 130 5.85 14.09 2.78
C GLN A 130 5.94 15.60 3.02
N HIS A 131 5.23 16.14 4.01
CA HIS A 131 5.39 17.53 4.46
C HIS A 131 6.60 17.75 5.38
N LEU A 132 7.17 16.70 5.94
CA LEU A 132 8.29 16.77 6.88
C LEU A 132 9.61 16.33 6.26
N VAL A 133 9.56 15.44 5.27
CA VAL A 133 10.71 14.78 4.66
C VAL A 133 10.71 15.02 3.16
N SER A 134 11.83 15.47 2.63
CA SER A 134 12.07 15.61 1.19
C SER A 134 12.91 14.43 0.65
N ASN A 135 13.03 14.34 -0.68
CA ASN A 135 13.89 13.36 -1.38
C ASN A 135 13.62 11.90 -0.98
N ILE A 136 12.34 11.53 -0.94
CA ILE A 136 11.91 10.18 -0.55
C ILE A 136 11.88 9.26 -1.78
N TYR A 137 12.55 8.12 -1.65
CA TYR A 137 12.50 6.97 -2.55
C TYR A 137 11.53 5.95 -1.98
N TYR A 138 10.50 5.61 -2.74
CA TYR A 138 9.44 4.73 -2.25
C TYR A 138 9.65 3.31 -2.75
N ILE A 139 9.57 2.34 -1.84
CA ILE A 139 9.60 0.92 -2.19
C ILE A 139 8.26 0.31 -1.76
N LEU A 140 7.45 -0.08 -2.73
CA LEU A 140 6.12 -0.62 -2.52
C LEU A 140 6.18 -2.15 -2.54
N CYS A 141 5.91 -2.78 -1.41
CA CYS A 141 5.87 -4.23 -1.27
C CYS A 141 4.46 -4.75 -1.49
N PHE A 142 4.24 -5.47 -2.56
CA PHE A 142 2.95 -6.09 -2.87
C PHE A 142 3.03 -7.61 -2.69
N ARG A 143 1.93 -8.17 -2.21
CA ARG A 143 1.73 -9.61 -2.07
C ARG A 143 0.35 -9.97 -2.55
N ASN A 144 0.19 -11.20 -3.03
CA ASN A 144 -1.10 -11.75 -3.42
C ASN A 144 -2.16 -11.47 -2.32
N PRO A 145 -3.22 -10.70 -2.62
CA PRO A 145 -4.22 -10.32 -1.62
C PRO A 145 -4.93 -11.51 -0.97
N VAL A 146 -4.99 -12.66 -1.65
CA VAL A 146 -5.55 -13.90 -1.07
C VAL A 146 -4.67 -14.41 0.05
N ASP A 147 -3.36 -14.41 -0.13
CA ASP A 147 -2.41 -14.85 0.90
C ASP A 147 -2.34 -13.87 2.07
N VAL A 148 -2.46 -12.57 1.79
CA VAL A 148 -2.57 -11.53 2.83
C VAL A 148 -3.85 -11.75 3.63
N SER A 149 -5.00 -12.00 2.98
CA SER A 149 -6.28 -12.26 3.64
C SER A 149 -6.21 -13.49 4.56
N ARG A 150 -5.66 -14.61 4.07
CA ARG A 150 -5.46 -15.82 4.88
C ARG A 150 -4.55 -15.59 6.08
N SER A 151 -3.48 -14.81 5.88
CA SER A 151 -2.54 -14.48 6.95
C SER A 151 -3.17 -13.58 8.02
N LEU A 152 -4.06 -12.66 7.65
CA LEU A 152 -4.81 -11.80 8.58
C LEU A 152 -5.92 -12.58 9.31
N GLU A 153 -6.59 -13.49 8.61
CA GLU A 153 -7.55 -14.38 9.23
C GLU A 153 -6.89 -15.25 10.33
N HIS A 154 -5.72 -15.81 10.02
CA HIS A 154 -4.98 -16.63 10.98
C HIS A 154 -4.47 -15.82 12.19
N ARG A 155 -3.94 -14.60 11.97
CA ARG A 155 -3.36 -13.79 13.03
C ARG A 155 -4.40 -13.05 13.86
N ASP A 156 -5.35 -12.40 13.19
CA ASP A 156 -6.25 -11.40 13.78
C ASP A 156 -7.72 -11.83 13.74
N SER A 157 -8.01 -13.01 13.19
CA SER A 157 -9.39 -13.50 12.97
C SER A 157 -10.24 -12.54 12.11
N LEU A 158 -9.59 -11.77 11.22
CA LEU A 158 -10.27 -10.83 10.36
C LEU A 158 -11.02 -11.56 9.24
N PRO A 159 -12.29 -11.24 8.98
CA PRO A 159 -13.01 -11.77 7.84
C PRO A 159 -12.32 -11.43 6.51
N SER A 160 -12.38 -12.34 5.55
CA SER A 160 -11.70 -12.16 4.24
C SER A 160 -12.15 -10.90 3.52
N GLU A 161 -13.45 -10.57 3.52
CA GLU A 161 -13.97 -9.33 2.93
C GLU A 161 -13.34 -8.07 3.56
N THR A 162 -13.21 -8.04 4.88
CA THR A 162 -12.54 -6.96 5.60
C THR A 162 -11.07 -6.88 5.20
N SER A 163 -10.39 -8.01 5.12
CA SER A 163 -8.99 -8.10 4.72
C SER A 163 -8.76 -7.54 3.31
N PHE A 164 -9.62 -7.87 2.34
CA PHE A 164 -9.54 -7.33 0.98
C PHE A 164 -9.81 -5.82 0.93
N ARG A 165 -10.77 -5.31 1.70
CA ARG A 165 -11.04 -3.86 1.79
C ARG A 165 -9.85 -3.10 2.36
N ILE A 166 -9.25 -3.61 3.44
CA ILE A 166 -8.07 -2.99 4.05
C ILE A 166 -6.90 -3.03 3.05
N TRP A 167 -6.66 -4.18 2.40
CA TRP A 167 -5.62 -4.32 1.38
C TRP A 167 -5.78 -3.28 0.26
N LEU A 168 -6.99 -3.11 -0.26
CA LEU A 168 -7.30 -2.10 -1.27
C LEU A 168 -7.01 -0.68 -0.76
N SER A 169 -7.45 -0.34 0.44
CA SER A 169 -7.22 0.98 1.04
C SER A 169 -5.73 1.31 1.14
N TYR A 170 -4.90 0.38 1.63
CA TYR A 170 -3.46 0.57 1.77
C TYR A 170 -2.75 0.68 0.41
N VAL A 171 -3.04 -0.23 -0.49
CA VAL A 171 -2.36 -0.29 -1.80
C VAL A 171 -2.75 0.90 -2.68
N THR A 172 -4.04 1.26 -2.73
CA THR A 172 -4.50 2.43 -3.51
C THR A 172 -3.94 3.73 -2.95
N SER A 173 -3.92 3.90 -1.61
CA SER A 173 -3.32 5.07 -0.97
C SER A 173 -1.82 5.16 -1.25
N ALA A 174 -1.08 4.05 -1.16
CA ALA A 174 0.35 4.02 -1.47
C ALA A 174 0.62 4.39 -2.93
N LEU A 175 -0.13 3.81 -3.88
CA LEU A 175 0.00 4.10 -5.31
C LEU A 175 -0.29 5.56 -5.63
N LYS A 176 -1.39 6.10 -5.09
CA LYS A 176 -1.80 7.49 -5.26
C LYS A 176 -0.75 8.47 -4.73
N ASN A 177 -0.34 8.30 -3.49
CA ASN A 177 0.54 9.25 -2.81
C ASN A 177 2.00 9.18 -3.32
N THR A 178 2.36 8.18 -4.12
CA THR A 178 3.67 8.03 -4.76
C THR A 178 3.63 8.23 -6.26
N GLU A 179 2.50 8.65 -6.84
CA GLU A 179 2.38 8.92 -8.27
C GLU A 179 3.35 10.03 -8.69
N GLY A 180 4.06 9.82 -9.82
CA GLY A 180 5.06 10.77 -10.35
C GLY A 180 6.32 10.92 -9.49
N LYS A 181 6.53 10.10 -8.46
CA LYS A 181 7.70 10.12 -7.58
C LYS A 181 8.61 8.92 -7.82
N PRO A 182 9.90 9.00 -7.46
CA PRO A 182 10.79 7.84 -7.52
C PRO A 182 10.23 6.67 -6.71
N ARG A 183 9.79 5.60 -7.38
CA ARG A 183 9.23 4.42 -6.73
C ARG A 183 9.63 3.12 -7.41
N LEU A 184 9.85 2.10 -6.62
CA LEU A 184 10.08 0.72 -7.04
C LEU A 184 8.97 -0.15 -6.47
N ILE A 185 8.36 -1.00 -7.30
CA ILE A 185 7.40 -2.01 -6.86
C ILE A 185 8.13 -3.34 -6.76
N VAL A 186 8.03 -3.98 -5.60
CA VAL A 186 8.60 -5.30 -5.31
C VAL A 186 7.46 -6.25 -4.96
N PHE A 187 7.37 -7.36 -5.64
CA PHE A 187 6.42 -8.41 -5.30
C PHE A 187 7.07 -9.38 -4.31
N TYR A 188 6.33 -9.70 -3.26
CA TYR A 188 6.79 -10.61 -2.21
C TYR A 188 7.21 -11.97 -2.77
N GLU A 189 6.43 -12.48 -3.71
CA GLU A 189 6.63 -13.77 -4.34
C GLU A 189 7.98 -13.81 -5.07
N ASP A 190 8.31 -12.78 -5.86
CA ASP A 190 9.58 -12.68 -6.58
C ASP A 190 10.77 -12.51 -5.62
N MET A 191 10.58 -11.70 -4.58
CA MET A 191 11.60 -11.47 -3.55
C MET A 191 11.97 -12.76 -2.81
N ILE A 192 11.02 -13.67 -2.63
CA ILE A 192 11.27 -14.96 -1.95
C ILE A 192 11.78 -16.02 -2.95
N GLU A 193 11.35 -15.97 -4.20
CA GLU A 193 11.80 -16.88 -5.25
C GLU A 193 13.27 -16.64 -5.61
N ASP A 194 13.64 -15.37 -5.82
CA ASP A 194 15.02 -14.95 -6.11
C ASP A 194 15.43 -13.74 -5.24
N PRO A 195 15.83 -13.98 -3.99
CA PRO A 195 16.24 -12.92 -3.08
C PRO A 195 17.48 -12.15 -3.54
N ASP A 196 18.38 -12.80 -4.27
CA ASP A 196 19.60 -12.19 -4.78
C ASP A 196 19.27 -11.16 -5.88
N ALA A 197 18.40 -11.51 -6.85
CA ALA A 197 17.94 -10.58 -7.87
C ALA A 197 17.11 -9.42 -7.26
N ALA A 198 16.29 -9.71 -6.26
CA ALA A 198 15.54 -8.66 -5.55
C ALA A 198 16.49 -7.69 -4.83
N LEU A 199 17.56 -8.19 -4.18
CA LEU A 199 18.55 -7.34 -3.53
C LEU A 199 19.31 -6.46 -4.54
N ASP A 200 19.68 -7.00 -5.70
CA ASP A 200 20.35 -6.25 -6.77
C ASP A 200 19.43 -5.12 -7.27
N CYS A 201 18.17 -5.40 -7.53
CA CYS A 201 17.19 -4.41 -7.97
C CYS A 201 17.01 -3.27 -6.93
N LEU A 202 16.94 -3.62 -5.64
CA LEU A 202 16.88 -2.65 -4.54
C LEU A 202 18.14 -1.79 -4.48
N ALA A 203 19.30 -2.42 -4.62
CA ALA A 203 20.58 -1.75 -4.54
C ALA A 203 20.79 -0.77 -5.72
N ASP A 204 20.41 -1.16 -6.92
CA ASP A 204 20.47 -0.29 -8.10
C ASP A 204 19.53 0.91 -7.94
N PHE A 205 18.31 0.70 -7.44
CA PHE A 205 17.36 1.78 -7.17
C PHE A 205 17.86 2.79 -6.14
N MET A 206 18.70 2.35 -5.19
CA MET A 206 19.24 3.19 -4.12
C MET A 206 20.69 3.63 -4.33
N ASP A 207 21.33 3.30 -5.46
CA ASP A 207 22.76 3.52 -5.73
C ASP A 207 23.67 2.83 -4.70
N GLN A 208 23.33 1.60 -4.29
CA GLN A 208 24.05 0.80 -3.31
C GLN A 208 24.61 -0.53 -3.89
N ALA A 209 24.82 -0.59 -5.20
CA ALA A 209 25.23 -1.81 -5.90
C ALA A 209 26.52 -2.44 -5.35
N ASP A 210 27.52 -1.62 -5.00
CA ASP A 210 28.79 -2.13 -4.46
C ASP A 210 28.60 -2.81 -3.10
N ARG A 211 27.74 -2.26 -2.26
CA ARG A 211 27.42 -2.84 -0.94
C ARG A 211 26.65 -4.15 -1.08
N ALA A 212 25.72 -4.24 -2.02
CA ALA A 212 24.97 -5.45 -2.28
C ALA A 212 25.85 -6.61 -2.77
N ARG A 213 26.98 -6.32 -3.42
CA ARG A 213 27.92 -7.33 -3.90
C ARG A 213 28.81 -7.91 -2.80
N SER A 214 28.84 -7.31 -1.60
CA SER A 214 29.71 -7.81 -0.54
C SER A 214 29.29 -9.21 -0.07
N PRO A 215 30.25 -10.13 0.16
CA PRO A 215 29.94 -11.48 0.64
C PRO A 215 29.14 -11.47 1.95
N GLU A 216 29.46 -10.55 2.86
CA GLU A 216 28.80 -10.43 4.16
C GLU A 216 27.33 -10.10 4.03
N VAL A 217 26.96 -9.27 3.07
CA VAL A 217 25.56 -8.92 2.78
C VAL A 217 24.83 -10.11 2.19
N ARG A 218 25.46 -10.82 1.23
CA ARG A 218 24.87 -12.01 0.61
C ARG A 218 24.68 -13.15 1.59
N ASP A 219 25.64 -13.38 2.47
CA ASP A 219 25.52 -14.42 3.50
C ASP A 219 24.46 -14.07 4.54
N SER A 220 24.40 -12.80 4.96
CA SER A 220 23.32 -12.30 5.84
C SER A 220 21.94 -12.42 5.20
N LEU A 221 21.84 -12.18 3.88
CA LEU A 221 20.59 -12.35 3.13
C LEU A 221 20.15 -13.82 3.14
N LYS A 222 21.05 -14.76 2.82
CA LYS A 222 20.77 -16.20 2.82
C LYS A 222 20.36 -16.71 4.19
N GLU A 223 20.98 -16.21 5.25
CA GLU A 223 20.62 -16.56 6.62
C GLU A 223 19.22 -16.03 6.97
N PHE A 224 18.90 -14.81 6.53
CA PHE A 224 17.63 -14.17 6.83
C PHE A 224 16.48 -14.76 6.02
N ILE A 225 16.65 -14.94 4.71
CA ILE A 225 15.61 -15.48 3.82
C ILE A 225 15.82 -17.00 3.71
N LYS A 226 15.38 -17.73 4.73
CA LYS A 226 15.23 -19.19 4.63
C LYS A 226 13.90 -19.50 3.93
N LYS A 227 13.86 -20.61 3.17
CA LYS A 227 12.65 -21.07 2.45
C LYS A 227 11.40 -21.24 3.34
N ASP A 228 11.60 -21.33 4.65
CA ASP A 228 10.55 -21.44 5.66
C ASP A 228 9.67 -20.18 5.80
N LEU A 229 10.02 -19.05 5.15
CA LEU A 229 9.16 -17.85 5.09
C LEU A 229 7.94 -18.00 4.18
N GLN A 230 7.86 -19.05 3.38
CA GLN A 230 6.72 -19.35 2.52
C GLN A 230 5.62 -20.09 3.29
N HIS A 231 4.99 -19.43 4.26
CA HIS A 231 3.88 -20.04 4.98
C HIS A 231 2.58 -20.16 4.15
N HIS A 232 2.42 -19.32 3.13
CA HIS A 232 1.25 -19.33 2.23
C HIS A 232 1.69 -18.84 0.85
N SER A 233 1.67 -19.70 -0.14
CA SER A 233 1.78 -19.31 -1.54
C SER A 233 0.60 -19.89 -2.30
N SER A 234 -0.26 -19.01 -2.79
CA SER A 234 -1.36 -19.38 -3.68
C SER A 234 -0.93 -19.19 -5.12
N PRO A 235 -1.45 -20.01 -6.05
CA PRO A 235 -1.34 -19.69 -7.47
C PRO A 235 -1.80 -18.26 -7.75
N LEU A 236 -1.40 -17.69 -8.90
CA LEU A 236 -1.94 -16.41 -9.34
C LEU A 236 -3.45 -16.36 -9.13
N PRO A 237 -4.00 -15.20 -8.71
CA PRO A 237 -5.42 -15.09 -8.44
C PRO A 237 -6.25 -15.59 -9.62
N ASN A 238 -7.08 -16.59 -9.37
CA ASN A 238 -8.04 -17.10 -10.35
C ASN A 238 -9.24 -16.15 -10.50
N ALA A 239 -10.08 -16.45 -11.51
CA ALA A 239 -11.28 -15.65 -11.80
C ALA A 239 -12.47 -15.91 -10.87
N ASP A 240 -12.34 -16.84 -9.91
CA ASP A 240 -13.41 -17.12 -8.95
C ASP A 240 -13.34 -16.13 -7.79
N PHE A 241 -14.45 -15.46 -7.50
CA PHE A 241 -14.55 -14.41 -6.48
C PHE A 241 -15.77 -14.63 -5.61
N THR A 242 -15.61 -14.41 -4.30
CA THR A 242 -16.70 -14.47 -3.34
C THR A 242 -17.31 -13.09 -3.07
N SER A 243 -16.54 -12.00 -3.34
CA SER A 243 -16.97 -10.63 -3.07
C SER A 243 -16.41 -9.61 -4.07
N THR A 244 -17.00 -8.41 -4.07
CA THR A 244 -16.54 -7.29 -4.91
C THR A 244 -15.15 -6.81 -4.49
N SER A 245 -14.87 -6.76 -3.20
CA SER A 245 -13.56 -6.32 -2.68
C SER A 245 -12.47 -7.31 -3.02
N GLU A 246 -12.73 -8.61 -2.93
CA GLU A 246 -11.81 -9.65 -3.36
C GLU A 246 -11.46 -9.51 -4.84
N ARG A 247 -12.47 -9.33 -5.68
CA ARG A 247 -12.30 -9.14 -7.13
C ARG A 247 -11.42 -7.92 -7.43
N SER A 248 -11.73 -6.79 -6.81
CA SER A 248 -10.99 -5.55 -7.02
C SER A 248 -9.53 -5.67 -6.57
N ALA A 249 -9.29 -6.33 -5.44
CA ALA A 249 -7.94 -6.56 -4.93
C ALA A 249 -7.13 -7.46 -5.87
N LYS A 250 -7.71 -8.57 -6.33
CA LYS A 250 -7.06 -9.47 -7.30
C LYS A 250 -6.77 -8.76 -8.63
N ALA A 251 -7.72 -7.98 -9.16
CA ALA A 251 -7.54 -7.24 -10.39
C ALA A 251 -6.43 -6.18 -10.27
N LEU A 252 -6.40 -5.42 -9.17
CA LEU A 252 -5.36 -4.43 -8.93
C LEU A 252 -3.98 -5.07 -8.79
N TYR A 253 -3.87 -6.19 -8.06
CA TYR A 253 -2.62 -6.94 -7.93
C TYR A 253 -2.10 -7.40 -9.29
N LEU A 254 -2.94 -8.03 -10.11
CA LEU A 254 -2.56 -8.51 -11.44
C LEU A 254 -2.17 -7.35 -12.36
N ALA A 255 -2.90 -6.22 -12.31
CA ALA A 255 -2.56 -5.03 -13.08
C ALA A 255 -1.17 -4.49 -12.75
N GLN A 256 -0.81 -4.42 -11.46
CA GLN A 256 0.51 -3.98 -11.04
C GLN A 256 1.60 -4.98 -11.43
N ARG A 257 1.30 -6.27 -11.36
CA ARG A 257 2.20 -7.36 -11.79
C ARG A 257 2.55 -7.23 -13.27
N ILE A 258 1.53 -7.10 -14.13
CA ILE A 258 1.70 -6.92 -15.57
C ILE A 258 2.49 -5.66 -15.90
N SER A 259 2.17 -4.53 -15.24
CA SER A 259 2.88 -3.28 -15.45
C SER A 259 4.36 -3.35 -15.07
N ALA A 260 4.70 -4.08 -14.01
CA ALA A 260 6.09 -4.30 -13.59
C ALA A 260 6.84 -5.18 -14.60
N ASP A 261 6.26 -6.29 -15.05
CA ASP A 261 6.89 -7.19 -16.02
C ASP A 261 7.11 -6.50 -17.37
N LEU A 262 6.16 -5.69 -17.83
CA LEU A 262 6.31 -4.89 -19.06
C LEU A 262 7.44 -3.86 -18.96
N SER A 263 7.62 -3.24 -17.80
CA SER A 263 8.64 -2.20 -17.60
C SER A 263 10.07 -2.73 -17.65
N VAL A 264 10.27 -4.02 -17.35
CA VAL A 264 11.58 -4.69 -17.43
C VAL A 264 11.75 -5.58 -18.67
N GLY A 265 10.82 -5.48 -19.65
CA GLY A 265 10.88 -6.24 -20.89
C GLY A 265 10.68 -7.75 -20.72
N ARG A 266 10.22 -8.20 -19.57
CA ARG A 266 9.83 -9.58 -19.33
C ARG A 266 8.38 -9.77 -19.78
N ILE A 267 8.20 -10.31 -20.95
CA ILE A 267 6.89 -10.80 -21.40
C ILE A 267 6.69 -12.17 -20.73
N ASN A 268 6.00 -12.19 -19.60
CA ASN A 268 5.58 -13.46 -19.03
C ASN A 268 4.35 -13.94 -19.79
N GLU A 269 4.54 -14.93 -20.69
CA GLU A 269 3.48 -15.51 -21.52
C GLU A 269 2.28 -15.97 -20.67
N GLN A 270 2.52 -16.50 -19.46
CA GLN A 270 1.44 -16.95 -18.57
C GLN A 270 0.60 -15.77 -18.02
N LEU A 271 1.22 -14.62 -17.79
CA LEU A 271 0.52 -13.40 -17.35
C LEU A 271 -0.24 -12.76 -18.51
N ASN A 272 0.34 -12.73 -19.70
CA ASN A 272 -0.36 -12.31 -20.91
C ASN A 272 -1.56 -13.22 -21.20
N ASP A 273 -1.40 -14.51 -21.12
CA ASP A 273 -2.49 -15.48 -21.26
C ASP A 273 -3.59 -15.28 -20.21
N ALA A 274 -3.22 -15.06 -18.94
CA ALA A 274 -4.18 -14.79 -17.87
C ALA A 274 -4.90 -13.45 -18.11
N PHE A 275 -4.19 -12.45 -18.61
CA PHE A 275 -4.75 -11.14 -18.92
C PHE A 275 -5.63 -11.15 -20.18
N GLU A 276 -5.20 -11.77 -21.26
CA GLU A 276 -6.02 -11.99 -22.47
C GLU A 276 -7.28 -12.78 -22.14
N ARG A 277 -7.17 -13.78 -21.26
CA ARG A 277 -8.33 -14.51 -20.72
C ARG A 277 -9.25 -13.64 -19.90
N LEU A 278 -8.73 -12.67 -19.13
CA LEU A 278 -9.52 -11.74 -18.30
C LEU A 278 -10.16 -10.62 -19.12
N THR A 279 -9.52 -10.15 -20.17
CA THR A 279 -9.98 -8.96 -20.93
C THR A 279 -10.57 -9.30 -22.30
N GLY A 280 -10.25 -10.45 -22.86
CA GLY A 280 -10.59 -10.80 -24.25
C GLY A 280 -9.90 -9.91 -25.29
N ASP A 281 -8.88 -9.17 -24.88
CA ASP A 281 -8.17 -8.21 -25.71
C ASP A 281 -6.81 -8.77 -26.08
N ARG A 282 -6.53 -8.88 -27.39
CA ARG A 282 -5.29 -9.44 -27.93
C ARG A 282 -4.19 -8.40 -28.19
N ASP A 283 -4.51 -7.11 -28.00
CA ASP A 283 -3.57 -6.02 -28.22
C ASP A 283 -3.10 -5.43 -26.89
N GLY A 284 -1.91 -5.81 -26.42
CA GLY A 284 -1.36 -5.44 -25.12
C GLY A 284 -1.23 -3.92 -24.85
N ALA A 285 -1.19 -3.09 -25.89
CA ALA A 285 -1.13 -1.62 -25.75
C ALA A 285 -2.48 -1.01 -25.31
N SER A 286 -3.61 -1.58 -25.75
CA SER A 286 -4.96 -1.16 -25.34
C SER A 286 -5.22 -1.48 -23.87
N SER A 287 -4.65 -2.55 -23.40
CA SER A 287 -4.82 -3.08 -22.04
C SER A 287 -4.13 -2.23 -20.98
N GLU A 288 -2.92 -1.73 -21.23
CA GLU A 288 -2.20 -0.84 -20.30
C GLU A 288 -2.94 0.49 -20.12
N THR A 289 -3.50 1.05 -21.20
CA THR A 289 -4.30 2.28 -21.17
C THR A 289 -5.59 2.05 -20.39
N ASN A 290 -6.26 0.93 -20.59
CA ASN A 290 -7.49 0.57 -19.87
C ASN A 290 -7.22 0.32 -18.37
N LEU A 291 -6.09 -0.29 -18.01
CA LEU A 291 -5.70 -0.52 -16.63
C LEU A 291 -5.31 0.77 -15.91
N LYS A 292 -4.56 1.67 -16.58
CA LYS A 292 -4.27 3.02 -16.05
C LYS A 292 -5.55 3.83 -15.87
N SER A 293 -6.49 3.75 -16.82
CA SER A 293 -7.80 4.38 -16.70
C SER A 293 -8.63 3.81 -15.56
N LEU A 294 -8.63 2.49 -15.37
CA LEU A 294 -9.36 1.83 -14.29
C LEU A 294 -8.77 2.16 -12.91
N SER A 295 -7.45 2.13 -12.79
CA SER A 295 -6.73 2.53 -11.58
C SER A 295 -7.01 4.00 -11.25
N LYS A 296 -6.96 4.89 -12.23
CA LYS A 296 -7.29 6.30 -12.09
C LYS A 296 -8.75 6.51 -11.66
N GLN A 297 -9.70 5.83 -12.28
CA GLN A 297 -11.12 5.91 -11.91
C GLN A 297 -11.39 5.41 -10.49
N LEU A 298 -10.71 4.36 -10.02
CA LEU A 298 -10.81 3.88 -8.64
C LEU A 298 -10.27 4.92 -7.65
N LEU A 299 -9.12 5.55 -7.98
CA LEU A 299 -8.51 6.60 -7.15
C LEU A 299 -9.37 7.86 -7.05
N GLU A 300 -9.92 8.34 -8.18
CA GLU A 300 -10.79 9.53 -8.23
C GLU A 300 -12.09 9.35 -7.43
N ARG A 301 -12.53 8.14 -7.25
CA ARG A 301 -13.80 7.80 -6.55
C ARG A 301 -13.64 7.68 -5.05
N ASP A 302 -12.50 7.16 -4.60
CA ASP A 302 -12.18 7.17 -3.17
C ASP A 302 -12.03 8.62 -2.67
N ASP A 303 -11.56 9.56 -3.52
CA ASP A 303 -11.54 11.00 -3.23
C ASP A 303 -12.93 11.63 -3.12
N ILE A 304 -13.91 11.17 -3.93
CA ILE A 304 -15.29 11.66 -3.85
C ILE A 304 -15.93 11.18 -2.55
N VAL A 305 -15.76 9.92 -2.19
CA VAL A 305 -16.26 9.36 -0.92
C VAL A 305 -15.61 10.06 0.28
N ALA A 306 -14.29 10.29 0.24
CA ALA A 306 -13.57 11.00 1.29
C ALA A 306 -14.07 12.45 1.44
N ARG A 307 -14.30 13.17 0.33
CA ARG A 307 -14.84 14.55 0.36
C ARG A 307 -16.25 14.64 0.91
N LEU A 308 -17.14 13.73 0.50
CA LEU A 308 -18.52 13.69 1.01
C LEU A 308 -18.58 13.34 2.49
N SER A 309 -17.73 12.44 2.97
CA SER A 309 -17.64 12.10 4.38
C SER A 309 -17.08 13.24 5.22
N ALA A 310 -16.07 13.97 4.71
CA ALA A 310 -15.56 15.18 5.37
C ALA A 310 -16.59 16.30 5.45
N GLN A 311 -17.42 16.48 4.40
CA GLN A 311 -18.54 17.45 4.42
C GLN A 311 -19.60 17.06 5.45
N LEU A 312 -19.88 15.77 5.62
CA LEU A 312 -20.79 15.25 6.64
C LEU A 312 -20.27 15.54 8.06
N GLU A 313 -18.99 15.33 8.31
CA GLU A 313 -18.35 15.59 9.61
C GLU A 313 -18.30 17.08 9.93
N GLU A 314 -17.99 17.93 8.96
CA GLU A 314 -17.97 19.39 9.15
C GLU A 314 -19.37 19.95 9.42
N GLN A 315 -20.36 19.45 8.70
CA GLN A 315 -21.77 19.80 8.96
C GLN A 315 -22.23 19.32 10.35
N ALA A 316 -21.81 18.13 10.78
CA ALA A 316 -22.12 17.64 12.12
C ALA A 316 -21.47 18.51 13.23
N ARG A 317 -20.27 19.09 12.98
CA ARG A 317 -19.60 20.02 13.90
C ARG A 317 -20.26 21.39 13.96
N LEU A 318 -20.69 21.92 12.80
CA LEU A 318 -21.34 23.24 12.73
C LEU A 318 -22.74 23.20 13.31
N SER A 319 -23.39 22.05 13.36
CA SER A 319 -24.79 21.89 13.74
C SER A 319 -25.06 21.71 15.23
N ALA A 320 -24.04 21.77 16.08
CA ALA A 320 -24.24 21.80 17.53
C ALA A 320 -25.04 23.04 18.00
N SER A 321 -25.25 24.06 17.15
CA SER A 321 -25.99 25.28 17.46
C SER A 321 -27.43 25.35 16.91
N ASP A 322 -27.78 24.53 15.90
CA ASP A 322 -29.12 24.55 15.27
C ASP A 322 -29.58 23.14 14.86
N ALA A 323 -30.05 22.37 15.81
CA ALA A 323 -30.30 20.92 15.68
C ALA A 323 -31.33 20.53 14.60
N GLU A 324 -32.29 21.39 14.25
CA GLU A 324 -33.37 21.05 13.28
C GLU A 324 -32.93 21.21 11.82
N THR A 325 -32.18 22.26 11.52
CA THR A 325 -31.59 22.51 10.19
C THR A 325 -30.47 21.53 9.88
N ALA A 326 -29.73 21.15 10.91
CA ALA A 326 -28.67 20.16 10.87
C ALA A 326 -29.17 18.75 10.53
N ALA A 327 -30.26 18.33 11.14
CA ALA A 327 -30.85 17.01 10.87
C ALA A 327 -31.33 16.88 9.40
N ALA A 328 -31.84 17.95 8.82
CA ALA A 328 -32.26 17.97 7.40
C ALA A 328 -31.05 17.89 6.46
N ASN A 329 -29.97 18.62 6.77
CA ASN A 329 -28.74 18.63 5.98
C ASN A 329 -27.97 17.30 6.10
N ILE A 330 -27.91 16.71 7.30
CA ILE A 330 -27.32 15.38 7.53
C ILE A 330 -28.10 14.31 6.76
N ARG A 331 -29.42 14.37 6.73
CA ARG A 331 -30.23 13.43 5.91
C ARG A 331 -29.92 13.57 4.43
N ALA A 332 -29.90 14.78 3.89
CA ALA A 332 -29.61 15.03 2.47
C ALA A 332 -28.20 14.55 2.08
N LEU A 333 -27.19 14.81 2.91
CA LEU A 333 -25.82 14.36 2.68
C LEU A 333 -25.67 12.83 2.86
N SER A 334 -26.40 12.23 3.81
CA SER A 334 -26.44 10.79 3.99
C SER A 334 -27.12 10.08 2.80
N GLU A 335 -28.16 10.69 2.24
CA GLU A 335 -28.80 10.20 1.00
C GLU A 335 -27.87 10.32 -0.20
N GLN A 336 -27.13 11.42 -0.35
CA GLN A 336 -26.14 11.59 -1.40
C GLN A 336 -24.99 10.58 -1.26
N LEU A 337 -24.50 10.35 -0.04
CA LEU A 337 -23.48 9.35 0.23
C LEU A 337 -23.98 7.95 -0.15
N LEU A 338 -25.18 7.58 0.31
CA LEU A 338 -25.79 6.29 -0.01
C LEU A 338 -26.05 6.13 -1.52
N GLN A 339 -26.41 7.19 -2.21
CA GLN A 339 -26.62 7.17 -3.67
C GLN A 339 -25.29 7.02 -4.40
N THR A 340 -24.24 7.70 -3.91
CA THR A 340 -22.87 7.60 -4.45
C THR A 340 -22.30 6.22 -4.20
N GLU A 341 -22.51 5.65 -3.01
CA GLU A 341 -22.12 4.27 -2.69
C GLU A 341 -22.87 3.24 -3.55
N LYS A 342 -24.18 3.44 -3.79
CA LYS A 342 -24.97 2.60 -4.71
C LYS A 342 -24.47 2.71 -6.16
N GLN A 343 -24.16 3.92 -6.62
CA GLN A 343 -23.55 4.13 -7.94
C GLN A 343 -22.16 3.48 -8.00
N LEU A 344 -21.37 3.64 -6.94
CA LEU A 344 -20.07 2.98 -6.77
C LEU A 344 -20.21 1.45 -6.83
N SER A 345 -21.16 0.90 -6.10
CA SER A 345 -21.45 -0.53 -6.08
C SER A 345 -21.96 -1.02 -7.45
N ALA A 346 -22.83 -0.26 -8.10
CA ALA A 346 -23.34 -0.58 -9.44
C ALA A 346 -22.24 -0.59 -10.50
N ILE A 347 -21.31 0.37 -10.46
CA ILE A 347 -20.19 0.42 -11.41
C ILE A 347 -19.13 -0.62 -11.06
N LYS A 348 -18.81 -0.83 -9.77
CA LYS A 348 -17.98 -1.98 -9.32
C LYS A 348 -18.64 -3.29 -9.78
N GLY A 349 -19.94 -3.42 -9.64
CA GLY A 349 -20.73 -4.53 -10.15
C GLY A 349 -20.72 -4.65 -11.69
N THR A 350 -20.79 -3.53 -12.40
CA THR A 350 -20.80 -3.52 -13.88
C THR A 350 -19.43 -3.86 -14.46
N ILE A 351 -18.37 -3.29 -13.92
CA ILE A 351 -16.98 -3.60 -14.32
C ILE A 351 -16.66 -5.05 -13.97
N GLY A 352 -16.95 -5.48 -12.76
CA GLY A 352 -16.79 -6.86 -12.34
C GLY A 352 -17.70 -7.82 -13.10
N PHE A 353 -18.92 -7.43 -13.41
CA PHE A 353 -19.87 -8.23 -14.19
C PHE A 353 -19.50 -8.29 -15.68
N GLN A 354 -18.93 -7.24 -16.24
CA GLN A 354 -18.40 -7.28 -17.60
C GLN A 354 -17.13 -8.15 -17.69
N LEU A 355 -16.25 -8.06 -16.71
CA LEU A 355 -15.11 -8.97 -16.58
C LEU A 355 -15.58 -10.43 -16.39
N LEU A 356 -16.58 -10.66 -15.52
CA LEU A 356 -17.20 -11.99 -15.33
C LEU A 356 -17.90 -12.51 -16.60
N LYS A 357 -18.65 -11.69 -17.31
CA LYS A 357 -19.27 -12.09 -18.59
C LYS A 357 -18.22 -12.48 -19.61
N ARG A 358 -17.09 -11.80 -19.65
CA ARG A 358 -15.97 -12.15 -20.51
C ARG A 358 -15.31 -13.45 -20.04
N CYS A 359 -15.09 -13.61 -18.73
CA CYS A 359 -14.57 -14.84 -18.14
C CYS A 359 -15.52 -16.04 -18.31
N TRP A 360 -16.85 -15.85 -18.20
CA TRP A 360 -17.83 -16.93 -18.43
C TRP A 360 -17.87 -17.41 -19.88
N ARG A 361 -17.77 -16.50 -20.87
CA ARG A 361 -17.64 -16.90 -22.27
C ARG A 361 -16.38 -17.72 -22.54
N ILE A 362 -15.34 -17.52 -21.75
CA ILE A 362 -14.09 -18.27 -21.86
C ILE A 362 -14.23 -19.66 -21.22
N LYS A 363 -14.97 -19.80 -20.12
CA LYS A 363 -15.24 -21.09 -19.49
C LYS A 363 -15.94 -22.06 -20.46
N ASP A 364 -16.90 -21.55 -21.23
CA ASP A 364 -17.63 -22.35 -22.25
C ASP A 364 -16.76 -22.75 -23.44
N VAL A 365 -15.61 -22.08 -23.64
CA VAL A 365 -14.65 -22.43 -24.73
C VAL A 365 -13.58 -23.41 -24.24
N LEU A 366 -13.25 -23.41 -22.93
CA LEU A 366 -12.15 -24.23 -22.39
C LEU A 366 -12.57 -25.56 -21.76
N ILE A 367 -13.87 -25.76 -21.49
CA ILE A 367 -14.39 -27.03 -20.96
C ILE A 367 -15.49 -27.50 -21.91
N PRO A 368 -15.17 -28.29 -22.92
CA PRO A 368 -16.21 -28.95 -23.70
C PRO A 368 -17.01 -29.88 -22.79
N PRO A 369 -18.34 -29.99 -23.01
CA PRO A 369 -19.18 -30.86 -22.18
C PRO A 369 -18.66 -32.30 -22.27
N PRO A 370 -18.75 -33.09 -21.21
CA PRO A 370 -18.35 -34.48 -21.20
C PRO A 370 -19.19 -35.22 -22.22
N ARG A 371 -18.51 -36.03 -23.08
CA ARG A 371 -19.14 -36.94 -24.03
C ARG A 371 -19.83 -38.08 -23.29
#